data_29c8ed44060861a8cd1099b4c27ff687
#
_entry.id   29c8ed44060861a8cd1099b4c27ff687
#
_cell.length_a   1.000
_cell.length_b   1.000
_cell.length_c   1.000
_cell.angle_alpha   90.00
_cell.angle_beta   90.00
_cell.angle_gamma   90.00
#
_symmetry.space_group_name_H-M   'P 1'
#
loop_
_entity.id
_entity.type
_entity.pdbx_description
1 polymer ?
#
loop_
_entity_poly.entity_id
_entity_poly.type
_entity_poly.pdbx_seq_one_letter_code
_entity_poly.pdbx_strand_id
1 'polypeptide(L)'
;MGCTGWCESDEEPVHTVTVSSFYMDKTEVTQAEYRKVMGKNPSHFSGCDDCPVENVSWHDANEYAKKVGKRLPTEAEWEYAARGGNKSKGYRYSGSNTISSVGWYDDNSRSKTHPVAQKQPNELGLYDMSGNVYEWCSDWYGSYSSSPQNNPQGPNSGSSRVLRGGRWSTLDLSCRVAIRFRSGPDLRYSNYFGGFRLVLSQD
;
A
#
# COMPACT_ATOMS: atom_id res chain seq x y z
N MET A 1 2.48 9.34 12.33
CA MET A 1 3.07 8.93 11.07
C MET A 1 4.60 8.99 11.19
N GLY A 2 5.32 8.14 10.50
CA GLY A 2 6.77 8.01 10.64
C GLY A 2 7.20 6.85 11.53
N CYS A 3 8.48 6.76 11.84
CA CYS A 3 9.09 5.62 12.55
C CYS A 3 9.85 6.07 13.79
N THR A 4 9.87 5.23 14.84
CA THR A 4 10.73 5.36 16.01
C THR A 4 11.63 4.12 16.12
N GLY A 5 12.92 4.31 16.37
CA GLY A 5 13.91 3.23 16.50
C GLY A 5 14.74 3.03 15.24
N TRP A 6 14.75 1.84 14.66
CA TRP A 6 15.45 1.54 13.42
C TRP A 6 14.65 2.04 12.22
N CYS A 7 14.95 3.25 11.74
CA CYS A 7 14.24 3.97 10.71
C CYS A 7 15.14 4.29 9.52
N GLU A 8 14.55 4.34 8.33
CA GLU A 8 15.18 5.01 7.20
C GLU A 8 14.99 6.52 7.35
N SER A 9 15.91 7.29 6.81
CA SER A 9 15.91 8.77 6.97
C SER A 9 14.64 9.45 6.41
N ASP A 10 13.96 8.83 5.47
CA ASP A 10 12.73 9.35 4.86
C ASP A 10 11.46 8.99 5.64
N GLU A 11 11.57 8.16 6.66
CA GLU A 11 10.51 7.88 7.63
C GLU A 11 10.46 8.92 8.77
N GLU A 12 11.42 9.85 8.78
CA GLU A 12 11.55 10.91 9.77
C GLU A 12 11.21 12.29 9.20
N PRO A 13 10.82 13.25 10.05
CA PRO A 13 10.56 13.12 11.49
C PRO A 13 9.23 12.45 11.79
N VAL A 14 9.13 11.81 12.96
CA VAL A 14 7.83 11.39 13.49
C VAL A 14 6.99 12.62 13.80
N HIS A 15 5.76 12.61 13.33
CA HIS A 15 4.85 13.73 13.51
C HIS A 15 3.40 13.27 13.70
N THR A 16 2.61 14.13 14.32
CA THR A 16 1.19 13.87 14.53
C THR A 16 0.42 14.10 13.24
N VAL A 17 -0.40 13.13 12.86
CA VAL A 17 -1.30 13.21 11.71
C VAL A 17 -2.70 12.88 12.15
N THR A 18 -3.65 13.74 11.79
CA THR A 18 -5.09 13.49 11.90
C THR A 18 -5.64 13.18 10.52
N VAL A 19 -6.39 12.10 10.39
CA VAL A 19 -7.12 11.74 9.17
C VAL A 19 -8.63 11.70 9.46
N SER A 20 -9.42 12.25 8.55
CA SER A 20 -10.88 12.14 8.58
C SER A 20 -11.31 10.68 8.36
N SER A 21 -12.53 10.36 8.72
CA SER A 21 -13.08 9.01 8.51
C SER A 21 -13.11 8.64 7.03
N PHE A 22 -12.75 7.41 6.72
CA PHE A 22 -12.78 6.85 5.37
C PHE A 22 -13.04 5.34 5.42
N TYR A 23 -13.54 4.80 4.33
CA TYR A 23 -13.58 3.35 4.11
C TYR A 23 -12.39 2.92 3.28
N MET A 24 -11.80 1.77 3.58
CA MET A 24 -10.71 1.18 2.81
C MET A 24 -11.07 -0.25 2.41
N ASP A 25 -10.73 -0.64 1.18
CA ASP A 25 -10.90 -2.00 0.71
C ASP A 25 -10.06 -2.96 1.57
N LYS A 26 -10.61 -4.11 1.92
CA LYS A 26 -9.98 -5.07 2.82
C LYS A 26 -8.69 -5.67 2.25
N THR A 27 -8.62 -5.74 0.93
CA THR A 27 -7.51 -6.34 0.18
C THR A 27 -7.04 -5.40 -0.92
N GLU A 28 -5.94 -5.74 -1.54
CA GLU A 28 -5.52 -5.20 -2.83
C GLU A 28 -6.59 -5.51 -3.90
N VAL A 29 -6.69 -4.69 -4.95
CA VAL A 29 -7.54 -4.97 -6.12
C VAL A 29 -7.02 -6.22 -6.82
N THR A 30 -7.92 -7.19 -7.05
CA THR A 30 -7.58 -8.47 -7.69
C THR A 30 -7.50 -8.38 -9.20
N GLN A 31 -6.84 -9.37 -9.83
CA GLN A 31 -6.75 -9.49 -11.29
C GLN A 31 -8.14 -9.61 -11.95
N ALA A 32 -9.05 -10.36 -11.32
CA ALA A 32 -10.42 -10.50 -11.82
C ALA A 32 -11.19 -9.16 -11.79
N GLU A 33 -11.10 -8.43 -10.66
CA GLU A 33 -11.73 -7.12 -10.52
C GLU A 33 -11.16 -6.11 -11.52
N TYR A 34 -9.83 -6.06 -11.65
CA TYR A 34 -9.19 -5.17 -12.60
C TYR A 34 -9.59 -5.48 -14.04
N ARG A 35 -9.56 -6.74 -14.45
CA ARG A 35 -9.99 -7.18 -15.78
C ARG A 35 -11.44 -6.83 -16.07
N LYS A 36 -12.33 -7.00 -15.09
CA LYS A 36 -13.76 -6.67 -15.22
C LYS A 36 -13.97 -5.19 -15.55
N VAL A 37 -13.22 -4.29 -14.95
CA VAL A 37 -13.37 -2.83 -15.10
C VAL A 37 -12.58 -2.27 -16.29
N MET A 38 -11.33 -2.77 -16.48
CA MET A 38 -10.40 -2.22 -17.46
C MET A 38 -10.34 -3.01 -18.77
N GLY A 39 -11.03 -4.16 -18.85
CA GLY A 39 -11.06 -5.02 -20.04
C GLY A 39 -9.78 -5.80 -20.32
N LYS A 40 -8.74 -5.68 -19.47
CA LYS A 40 -7.44 -6.34 -19.65
C LYS A 40 -6.82 -6.69 -18.30
N ASN A 41 -5.89 -7.64 -18.28
CA ASN A 41 -5.06 -7.97 -17.12
C ASN A 41 -3.58 -7.74 -17.48
N PRO A 42 -2.91 -6.72 -16.92
CA PRO A 42 -1.50 -6.42 -17.21
C PRO A 42 -0.53 -7.25 -16.39
N SER A 43 -1.00 -8.05 -15.44
CA SER A 43 -0.19 -8.75 -14.45
C SER A 43 0.77 -9.73 -15.11
N HIS A 44 2.01 -9.75 -14.61
CA HIS A 44 3.01 -10.74 -14.99
C HIS A 44 2.64 -12.14 -14.48
N PHE A 45 2.28 -12.24 -13.18
CA PHE A 45 1.82 -13.47 -12.57
C PHE A 45 0.34 -13.73 -12.92
N SER A 46 0.05 -13.83 -14.20
CA SER A 46 -1.31 -14.04 -14.71
C SER A 46 -1.84 -15.45 -14.39
N GLY A 47 -3.16 -15.65 -14.57
CA GLY A 47 -3.81 -16.94 -14.33
C GLY A 47 -4.22 -17.19 -12.89
N CYS A 48 -4.22 -16.17 -12.04
CA CYS A 48 -4.69 -16.21 -10.67
C CYS A 48 -5.71 -15.07 -10.47
N ASP A 49 -6.97 -15.35 -10.60
CA ASP A 49 -8.04 -14.34 -10.53
C ASP A 49 -8.11 -13.62 -9.18
N ASP A 50 -7.82 -14.33 -8.09
CA ASP A 50 -7.83 -13.79 -6.72
C ASP A 50 -6.46 -13.21 -6.29
N CYS A 51 -5.42 -13.27 -7.13
CA CYS A 51 -4.16 -12.59 -6.86
C CYS A 51 -4.30 -11.08 -7.10
N PRO A 52 -3.50 -10.23 -6.42
CA PRO A 52 -3.53 -8.81 -6.70
C PRO A 52 -3.15 -8.52 -8.15
N VAL A 53 -3.77 -7.53 -8.74
CA VAL A 53 -3.27 -6.98 -9.99
C VAL A 53 -1.92 -6.30 -9.74
N GLU A 54 -0.96 -6.54 -10.62
CA GLU A 54 0.36 -5.88 -10.59
C GLU A 54 0.79 -5.44 -11.98
N ASN A 55 1.94 -4.79 -12.09
CA ASN A 55 2.40 -4.21 -13.35
C ASN A 55 1.47 -3.12 -13.88
N VAL A 56 0.88 -2.37 -12.96
CA VAL A 56 0.07 -1.19 -13.22
C VAL A 56 0.83 0.08 -12.86
N SER A 57 0.73 1.10 -13.71
CA SER A 57 1.23 2.44 -13.39
C SER A 57 0.33 3.13 -12.38
N TRP A 58 0.80 4.23 -11.78
CA TRP A 58 -0.05 5.07 -10.94
C TRP A 58 -1.27 5.59 -11.72
N HIS A 59 -1.09 5.95 -12.99
CA HIS A 59 -2.17 6.40 -13.86
C HIS A 59 -3.21 5.32 -14.10
N ASP A 60 -2.79 4.06 -14.34
CA ASP A 60 -3.71 2.93 -14.48
C ASP A 60 -4.53 2.70 -13.21
N ALA A 61 -3.87 2.75 -12.03
CA ALA A 61 -4.54 2.57 -10.75
C ALA A 61 -5.54 3.69 -10.46
N ASN A 62 -5.15 4.95 -10.75
CA ASN A 62 -6.02 6.12 -10.58
C ASN A 62 -7.20 6.12 -11.58
N GLU A 63 -6.99 5.66 -12.82
CA GLU A 63 -8.06 5.50 -13.81
C GLU A 63 -9.07 4.44 -13.35
N TYR A 64 -8.58 3.28 -12.88
CA TYR A 64 -9.44 2.25 -12.31
C TYR A 64 -10.26 2.80 -11.15
N ALA A 65 -9.62 3.48 -10.19
CA ALA A 65 -10.26 4.06 -9.02
C ALA A 65 -11.44 4.98 -9.42
N LYS A 66 -11.20 5.89 -10.37
CA LYS A 66 -12.25 6.79 -10.91
C LYS A 66 -13.42 6.04 -11.54
N LYS A 67 -13.14 4.96 -12.30
CA LYS A 67 -14.19 4.16 -12.93
C LYS A 67 -15.11 3.46 -11.93
N VAL A 68 -14.60 3.12 -10.76
CA VAL A 68 -15.41 2.48 -9.70
C VAL A 68 -15.93 3.46 -8.64
N GLY A 69 -15.77 4.77 -8.86
CA GLY A 69 -16.25 5.82 -7.95
C GLY A 69 -15.49 5.90 -6.63
N LYS A 70 -14.21 5.47 -6.62
CA LYS A 70 -13.31 5.50 -5.48
C LYS A 70 -12.04 6.30 -5.80
N ARG A 71 -11.08 6.31 -4.87
CA ARG A 71 -9.77 6.93 -5.07
C ARG A 71 -8.65 6.07 -4.46
N LEU A 72 -7.42 6.37 -4.83
CA LEU A 72 -6.25 5.87 -4.11
C LEU A 72 -6.19 6.47 -2.70
N PRO A 73 -5.68 5.74 -1.70
CA PRO A 73 -5.45 6.31 -0.37
C PRO A 73 -4.36 7.38 -0.43
N THR A 74 -4.44 8.36 0.46
CA THR A 74 -3.26 9.15 0.77
C THR A 74 -2.25 8.29 1.52
N GLU A 75 -0.98 8.69 1.52
CA GLU A 75 0.06 7.98 2.28
C GLU A 75 -0.28 7.91 3.77
N ALA A 76 -0.86 9.00 4.30
CA ALA A 76 -1.28 9.07 5.69
C ALA A 76 -2.45 8.12 6.02
N GLU A 77 -3.45 8.04 5.15
CA GLU A 77 -4.55 7.08 5.30
C GLU A 77 -4.05 5.65 5.24
N TRP A 78 -3.14 5.37 4.30
CA TRP A 78 -2.55 4.05 4.16
C TRP A 78 -1.79 3.65 5.44
N GLU A 79 -0.90 4.51 5.96
CA GLU A 79 -0.12 4.21 7.16
C GLU A 79 -1.00 4.09 8.41
N TYR A 80 -2.01 4.97 8.57
CA TYR A 80 -2.98 4.87 9.65
C TYR A 80 -3.69 3.52 9.64
N ALA A 81 -4.16 3.09 8.48
CA ALA A 81 -4.85 1.81 8.30
C ALA A 81 -3.91 0.61 8.54
N ALA A 82 -2.68 0.65 8.00
CA ALA A 82 -1.68 -0.41 8.18
C ALA A 82 -1.29 -0.60 9.65
N ARG A 83 -1.24 0.49 10.43
CA ARG A 83 -0.96 0.45 11.87
C ARG A 83 -2.11 -0.05 12.73
N GLY A 84 -3.28 -0.35 12.15
CA GLY A 84 -4.47 -0.79 12.89
C GLY A 84 -5.35 0.37 13.38
N GLY A 85 -5.13 1.60 12.93
CA GLY A 85 -5.93 2.77 13.24
C GLY A 85 -6.04 3.04 14.73
N ASN A 86 -7.27 3.27 15.21
CA ASN A 86 -7.56 3.48 16.65
C ASN A 86 -7.47 2.19 17.50
N LYS A 87 -7.26 1.02 16.85
CA LYS A 87 -7.05 -0.26 17.52
C LYS A 87 -5.59 -0.71 17.50
N SER A 88 -4.68 0.18 17.06
CA SER A 88 -3.27 -0.12 16.90
C SER A 88 -2.63 -0.69 18.15
N LYS A 89 -1.84 -1.75 17.97
CA LYS A 89 -1.03 -2.38 19.02
C LYS A 89 0.46 -2.06 18.90
N GLY A 90 0.82 -1.14 18.01
CA GLY A 90 2.20 -0.71 17.79
C GLY A 90 3.09 -1.77 17.13
N TYR A 91 2.50 -2.68 16.35
CA TYR A 91 3.25 -3.72 15.65
C TYR A 91 4.14 -3.14 14.55
N ARG A 92 5.22 -3.87 14.28
CA ARG A 92 6.20 -3.53 13.23
C ARG A 92 5.62 -3.71 11.83
N TYR A 93 4.83 -4.76 11.64
CA TYR A 93 4.10 -5.09 10.41
C TYR A 93 2.61 -4.93 10.67
N SER A 94 1.82 -4.87 9.62
CA SER A 94 0.38 -4.70 9.75
C SER A 94 -0.27 -5.93 10.40
N GLY A 95 -0.60 -5.82 11.69
CA GLY A 95 -1.25 -6.86 12.49
C GLY A 95 -0.31 -7.77 13.29
N SER A 96 1.03 -7.69 13.15
CA SER A 96 1.98 -8.55 13.88
C SER A 96 3.39 -7.99 13.95
N ASN A 97 4.20 -8.48 14.91
CA ASN A 97 5.65 -8.34 14.89
C ASN A 97 6.36 -9.46 14.10
N THR A 98 5.62 -10.45 13.60
CA THR A 98 6.13 -11.57 12.81
C THR A 98 5.58 -11.49 11.39
N ILE A 99 6.41 -11.08 10.43
CA ILE A 99 6.00 -10.84 9.03
C ILE A 99 5.35 -12.07 8.38
N SER A 100 5.86 -13.27 8.63
CA SER A 100 5.35 -14.50 8.02
C SER A 100 3.89 -14.82 8.36
N SER A 101 3.38 -14.24 9.47
CA SER A 101 1.98 -14.39 9.87
C SER A 101 1.03 -13.50 9.07
N VAL A 102 1.51 -12.35 8.57
CA VAL A 102 0.67 -11.28 8.00
C VAL A 102 1.01 -10.92 6.56
N GLY A 103 2.13 -11.41 6.01
CA GLY A 103 2.60 -11.00 4.70
C GLY A 103 3.32 -12.06 3.88
N TRP A 104 3.31 -11.84 2.56
CA TRP A 104 4.08 -12.57 1.57
C TRP A 104 5.30 -11.74 1.19
N TYR A 105 6.52 -12.23 1.48
CA TYR A 105 7.80 -11.55 1.27
C TYR A 105 8.83 -12.55 0.74
N ASP A 106 10.09 -12.16 0.56
CA ASP A 106 11.09 -12.97 -0.14
C ASP A 106 11.22 -14.41 0.39
N ASP A 107 11.30 -14.59 1.72
CA ASP A 107 11.51 -15.92 2.31
C ASP A 107 10.32 -16.88 2.17
N ASN A 108 9.10 -16.39 1.96
CA ASN A 108 7.90 -17.23 2.00
C ASN A 108 7.01 -17.17 0.75
N SER A 109 7.28 -16.24 -0.17
CA SER A 109 6.45 -16.01 -1.36
C SER A 109 6.67 -17.01 -2.49
N ARG A 110 7.77 -17.77 -2.49
CA ARG A 110 8.19 -18.61 -3.62
C ARG A 110 8.30 -17.81 -4.92
N SER A 111 8.86 -16.61 -4.82
CA SER A 111 9.14 -15.69 -5.94
C SER A 111 7.91 -15.32 -6.79
N LYS A 112 6.73 -15.16 -6.18
CA LYS A 112 5.48 -14.77 -6.86
C LYS A 112 4.48 -14.10 -5.92
N THR A 113 3.48 -13.46 -6.49
CA THR A 113 2.29 -12.99 -5.78
C THR A 113 1.40 -14.15 -5.36
N HIS A 114 0.58 -13.95 -4.35
CA HIS A 114 -0.36 -14.93 -3.80
C HIS A 114 -1.79 -14.38 -3.80
N PRO A 115 -2.82 -15.24 -3.78
CA PRO A 115 -4.19 -14.79 -3.60
C PRO A 115 -4.33 -13.92 -2.35
N VAL A 116 -5.12 -12.86 -2.46
CA VAL A 116 -5.35 -11.93 -1.35
C VAL A 116 -6.00 -12.63 -0.15
N ALA A 117 -5.83 -12.06 1.04
CA ALA A 117 -6.43 -12.52 2.29
C ALA A 117 -6.06 -13.96 2.71
N GLN A 118 -4.86 -14.44 2.34
CA GLN A 118 -4.37 -15.75 2.77
C GLN A 118 -3.60 -15.70 4.09
N LYS A 119 -3.18 -14.52 4.54
CA LYS A 119 -2.49 -14.29 5.79
C LYS A 119 -3.46 -13.70 6.83
N GLN A 120 -2.99 -13.48 8.06
CA GLN A 120 -3.81 -12.87 9.10
C GLN A 120 -4.05 -11.38 8.81
N PRO A 121 -5.25 -10.87 9.08
CA PRO A 121 -5.53 -9.44 8.95
C PRO A 121 -4.94 -8.65 10.13
N ASN A 122 -4.89 -7.34 9.97
CA ASN A 122 -4.61 -6.44 11.07
C ASN A 122 -5.86 -6.19 11.94
N GLU A 123 -5.73 -5.30 12.93
CA GLU A 123 -6.77 -4.98 13.91
C GLU A 123 -8.04 -4.36 13.33
N LEU A 124 -7.97 -3.82 12.10
CA LEU A 124 -9.11 -3.30 11.34
C LEU A 124 -9.70 -4.33 10.37
N GLY A 125 -9.15 -5.55 10.29
CA GLY A 125 -9.58 -6.57 9.34
C GLY A 125 -9.03 -6.37 7.93
N LEU A 126 -7.95 -5.61 7.77
CA LEU A 126 -7.25 -5.38 6.50
C LEU A 126 -6.15 -6.42 6.30
N TYR A 127 -6.06 -6.95 5.09
CA TYR A 127 -5.11 -7.98 4.70
C TYR A 127 -4.00 -7.42 3.81
N ASP A 128 -2.87 -8.12 3.78
CA ASP A 128 -1.77 -7.93 2.82
C ASP A 128 -1.14 -6.53 2.80
N MET A 129 -1.35 -5.72 3.87
CA MET A 129 -0.71 -4.40 4.01
C MET A 129 0.79 -4.50 4.37
N SER A 130 1.35 -5.71 4.43
CA SER A 130 2.77 -5.99 4.59
C SER A 130 3.15 -7.12 3.65
N GLY A 131 3.75 -6.82 2.50
CA GLY A 131 4.16 -7.77 1.46
C GLY A 131 3.15 -7.88 0.32
N ASN A 132 3.16 -9.00 -0.39
CA ASN A 132 2.43 -9.33 -1.62
C ASN A 132 2.78 -8.39 -2.77
N VAL A 133 2.18 -7.20 -2.89
CA VAL A 133 2.57 -6.17 -3.84
C VAL A 133 2.74 -4.80 -3.18
N TYR A 134 3.62 -3.96 -3.70
CA TYR A 134 3.62 -2.54 -3.33
C TYR A 134 2.30 -1.90 -3.73
N GLU A 135 1.81 -0.98 -2.90
CA GLU A 135 0.55 -0.28 -3.12
C GLU A 135 0.76 1.20 -3.43
N TRP A 136 0.23 1.65 -4.55
CA TRP A 136 0.23 3.06 -4.94
C TRP A 136 -0.63 3.89 -3.99
N CYS A 137 -0.06 5.03 -3.53
CA CYS A 137 -0.78 6.09 -2.85
C CYS A 137 -0.99 7.29 -3.80
N SER A 138 -1.92 8.17 -3.45
CA SER A 138 -2.24 9.37 -4.25
C SER A 138 -1.12 10.41 -4.23
N ASP A 139 -0.30 10.41 -3.19
CA ASP A 139 0.64 11.48 -2.87
C ASP A 139 1.85 11.49 -3.81
N TRP A 140 2.33 12.68 -4.15
CA TRP A 140 3.69 12.85 -4.58
C TRP A 140 4.63 12.56 -3.41
N TYR A 141 5.75 11.91 -3.70
CA TYR A 141 6.74 11.63 -2.68
C TYR A 141 7.49 12.91 -2.29
N GLY A 142 7.59 13.16 -0.98
CA GLY A 142 8.31 14.29 -0.40
C GLY A 142 8.71 14.03 1.05
N SER A 143 9.51 14.93 1.62
CA SER A 143 9.92 14.86 3.02
C SER A 143 8.74 15.14 3.95
N TYR A 144 8.75 14.48 5.11
CA TYR A 144 7.76 14.76 6.15
C TYR A 144 8.01 16.12 6.81
N SER A 145 6.93 16.74 7.26
CA SER A 145 6.98 17.93 8.12
C SER A 145 7.08 17.50 9.58
N SER A 146 7.82 18.24 10.40
CA SER A 146 7.84 18.03 11.85
C SER A 146 6.58 18.56 12.56
N SER A 147 5.81 19.42 11.89
CA SER A 147 4.57 19.99 12.43
C SER A 147 3.40 19.02 12.31
N PRO A 148 2.42 19.07 13.23
CA PRO A 148 1.17 18.34 13.10
C PRO A 148 0.47 18.62 11.76
N GLN A 149 -0.07 17.58 11.13
CA GLN A 149 -0.75 17.65 9.84
C GLN A 149 -2.20 17.16 9.96
N ASN A 150 -3.08 17.77 9.17
CA ASN A 150 -4.49 17.38 9.09
C ASN A 150 -4.82 17.00 7.65
N ASN A 151 -5.21 15.73 7.42
CA ASN A 151 -5.48 15.15 6.11
C ASN A 151 -4.38 15.48 5.08
N PRO A 152 -3.09 15.22 5.36
CA PRO A 152 -2.03 15.56 4.42
C PRO A 152 -2.18 14.77 3.12
N GLN A 153 -1.84 15.43 2.00
CA GLN A 153 -1.90 14.86 0.65
C GLN A 153 -0.53 14.88 -0.04
N GLY A 154 0.54 15.08 0.75
CA GLY A 154 1.88 15.25 0.21
C GLY A 154 2.09 16.59 -0.52
N PRO A 155 3.22 16.75 -1.21
CA PRO A 155 3.51 17.93 -2.01
C PRO A 155 2.52 18.10 -3.18
N ASN A 156 2.31 19.34 -3.65
CA ASN A 156 1.45 19.62 -4.80
C ASN A 156 2.01 19.10 -6.14
N SER A 157 3.32 18.85 -6.21
CA SER A 157 3.99 18.31 -7.42
C SER A 157 5.21 17.51 -7.02
N GLY A 158 5.69 16.66 -7.95
CA GLY A 158 6.88 15.83 -7.75
C GLY A 158 7.20 15.00 -8.98
N SER A 159 8.29 14.24 -8.91
CA SER A 159 8.72 13.31 -9.97
C SER A 159 8.32 11.85 -9.70
N SER A 160 7.94 11.55 -8.48
CA SER A 160 7.62 10.18 -8.06
C SER A 160 6.41 10.15 -7.15
N ARG A 161 5.59 9.11 -7.26
CA ARG A 161 4.47 8.81 -6.37
C ARG A 161 4.90 7.86 -5.28
N VAL A 162 4.20 7.93 -4.14
CA VAL A 162 4.44 7.06 -2.99
C VAL A 162 3.95 5.63 -3.28
N LEU A 163 4.75 4.66 -2.83
CA LEU A 163 4.42 3.24 -2.75
C LEU A 163 4.63 2.76 -1.32
N ARG A 164 3.78 1.86 -0.84
CA ARG A 164 3.81 1.36 0.53
C ARG A 164 3.69 -0.17 0.58
N GLY A 165 4.00 -0.77 1.75
CA GLY A 165 3.68 -2.15 2.10
C GLY A 165 4.75 -3.19 1.82
N GLY A 166 5.71 -2.94 0.94
CA GLY A 166 6.63 -3.99 0.48
C GLY A 166 5.99 -4.91 -0.56
N ARG A 167 6.67 -5.98 -0.93
CA ARG A 167 6.17 -6.94 -1.94
C ARG A 167 6.73 -8.33 -1.73
N TRP A 168 6.26 -9.29 -2.52
CA TRP A 168 6.65 -10.71 -2.52
C TRP A 168 8.16 -10.97 -2.60
N SER A 169 8.97 -10.07 -3.16
CA SER A 169 10.42 -10.22 -3.36
C SER A 169 11.27 -9.23 -2.54
N THR A 170 10.70 -8.60 -1.52
CA THR A 170 11.45 -7.73 -0.62
C THR A 170 11.76 -8.43 0.69
N LEU A 171 12.84 -8.00 1.32
CA LEU A 171 13.19 -8.45 2.66
C LEU A 171 12.13 -7.99 3.67
N ASP A 172 12.06 -8.66 4.80
CA ASP A 172 11.15 -8.36 5.90
C ASP A 172 11.15 -6.88 6.31
N LEU A 173 12.35 -6.27 6.43
CA LEU A 173 12.53 -4.86 6.79
C LEU A 173 11.77 -3.90 5.88
N SER A 174 11.65 -4.24 4.59
CA SER A 174 10.94 -3.44 3.59
C SER A 174 9.42 -3.61 3.62
N CYS A 175 8.89 -4.50 4.47
CA CYS A 175 7.46 -4.70 4.67
C CYS A 175 6.92 -4.04 5.95
N ARG A 176 7.75 -3.26 6.67
CA ARG A 176 7.33 -2.52 7.87
C ARG A 176 6.27 -1.48 7.53
N VAL A 177 5.35 -1.23 8.47
CA VAL A 177 4.26 -0.25 8.26
C VAL A 177 4.76 1.18 8.01
N ALA A 178 5.97 1.53 8.46
CA ALA A 178 6.55 2.85 8.27
C ALA A 178 7.35 3.00 6.98
N ILE A 179 7.80 1.88 6.37
CA ILE A 179 8.68 1.94 5.20
C ILE A 179 8.02 2.69 4.05
N ARG A 180 8.80 3.53 3.40
CA ARG A 180 8.38 4.32 2.26
C ARG A 180 9.14 3.87 1.02
N PHE A 181 8.45 3.87 -0.09
CA PHE A 181 9.05 3.68 -1.39
C PHE A 181 8.47 4.69 -2.39
N ARG A 182 9.13 4.87 -3.52
CA ARG A 182 8.72 5.84 -4.55
C ARG A 182 9.02 5.32 -5.94
N SER A 183 8.17 5.71 -6.89
CA SER A 183 8.38 5.41 -8.31
C SER A 183 7.75 6.47 -9.20
N GLY A 184 8.29 6.63 -10.41
CA GLY A 184 7.68 7.49 -11.42
C GLY A 184 6.25 7.03 -11.75
N PRO A 185 5.29 7.96 -11.95
CA PRO A 185 3.88 7.61 -12.13
C PRO A 185 3.59 6.82 -13.41
N ASP A 186 4.44 6.96 -14.44
CA ASP A 186 4.28 6.28 -15.74
C ASP A 186 4.88 4.87 -15.75
N LEU A 187 5.70 4.55 -14.74
CA LEU A 187 6.48 3.33 -14.76
C LEU A 187 5.61 2.12 -14.48
N ARG A 188 5.51 1.25 -15.46
CA ARG A 188 5.13 -0.16 -15.34
C ARG A 188 6.45 -0.92 -15.30
N TYR A 189 7.02 -1.08 -14.10
CA TYR A 189 8.32 -1.71 -14.00
C TYR A 189 8.24 -3.19 -14.46
N SER A 190 9.20 -3.58 -15.30
CA SER A 190 9.49 -4.98 -15.69
C SER A 190 9.80 -5.92 -14.50
N ASN A 191 9.72 -5.43 -13.28
CA ASN A 191 9.94 -6.15 -12.03
C ASN A 191 8.68 -6.22 -11.15
N TYR A 192 7.48 -6.05 -11.72
CA TYR A 192 6.19 -6.43 -11.10
C TYR A 192 5.89 -5.72 -9.77
N PHE A 193 6.06 -4.39 -9.71
CA PHE A 193 6.12 -3.63 -8.48
C PHE A 193 4.78 -3.24 -7.88
N GLY A 194 3.89 -2.67 -8.65
CA GLY A 194 2.79 -1.90 -8.11
C GLY A 194 1.43 -2.52 -8.39
N GLY A 195 0.74 -2.85 -7.31
CA GLY A 195 -0.70 -2.97 -7.24
C GLY A 195 -1.28 -1.79 -6.49
N PHE A 196 -2.46 -1.91 -5.97
CA PHE A 196 -3.15 -0.87 -5.21
C PHE A 196 -4.39 -1.40 -4.50
N ARG A 197 -4.83 -0.70 -3.47
CA ARG A 197 -6.17 -0.79 -2.90
C ARG A 197 -6.84 0.57 -2.93
N LEU A 198 -8.14 0.63 -2.70
CA LEU A 198 -8.91 1.84 -2.82
C LEU A 198 -9.53 2.27 -1.51
N VAL A 199 -9.86 3.56 -1.47
CA VAL A 199 -10.61 4.17 -0.39
C VAL A 199 -11.81 4.95 -0.92
N LEU A 200 -12.81 5.10 -0.06
CA LEU A 200 -13.95 5.98 -0.26
C LEU A 200 -14.01 6.95 0.92
N SER A 201 -14.05 8.25 0.65
CA SER A 201 -14.26 9.26 1.69
C SER A 201 -15.65 9.08 2.31
N GLN A 202 -15.73 9.27 3.60
CA GLN A 202 -17.00 9.35 4.30
C GLN A 202 -17.42 10.81 4.24
N ASP A 203 -18.54 11.12 3.53
CA ASP A 203 -19.16 12.43 3.47
C ASP A 203 -19.72 12.85 4.83
#